data_468eba29c710528fcae59b69176685f3
#
_entry.id   468eba29c710528fcae59b69176685f3
#
_cell.length_a   1.000
_cell.length_b   1.000
_cell.length_c   1.000
_cell.angle_alpha   90.00
_cell.angle_beta   90.00
_cell.angle_gamma   90.00
#
_symmetry.space_group_name_H-M   'P 1'
#
loop_
_entity.id
_entity.type
_entity.pdbx_description
1 polymer ?
#
loop_
_entity_poly.entity_id
_entity_poly.type
_entity_poly.pdbx_seq_one_letter_code
_entity_poly.pdbx_strand_id
1 'polypeptide(L)'
;MLGWLSVMAELLSSLLKSRTALQLENIALRHQIRVLQRSAKKRLALHNSDRLFWVGLSQLWSEWRSALVIVKPDTVIAWHRKAFRLFWTWKVQHGKPGCPAILLEVRALIRRMSRENPGWGAPRIHGELLKLGIDIGETSVSKYLVRRRKPPSQIWRTFLQNHLQSLVSVDFFTVHTIHFQVLYVFLVLAHERRRIVHFAVTANPTAEWTAHQLREAFPWETAPRYLLRDRDRIFDHDFVNQVKAMGIQQLLSAPRSPWQRAYIERLIGSIRRECLDHFIVFNERTLKRHLSAYAAYYHATRTHLGLQKDCPETRPVQPIDLGSIVSIPEVGGLHHRYERRVA
;
A
#
# COMPACT_ATOMS: atom_id res chain seq x y z
N MET A 1 62.40 -30.11 -17.70
CA MET A 1 62.51 -28.79 -18.34
C MET A 1 61.39 -27.81 -17.96
N LEU A 2 60.13 -28.24 -17.83
CA LEU A 2 59.02 -27.37 -17.43
C LEU A 2 59.16 -26.71 -16.04
N GLY A 3 59.76 -27.38 -15.06
CA GLY A 3 59.92 -26.86 -13.70
C GLY A 3 60.91 -25.70 -13.61
N TRP A 4 61.97 -25.63 -14.43
CA TRP A 4 62.93 -24.54 -14.45
C TRP A 4 62.36 -23.28 -15.08
N LEU A 5 61.52 -23.42 -16.10
CA LEU A 5 60.85 -22.29 -16.74
C LEU A 5 59.84 -21.61 -15.81
N SER A 6 59.13 -22.37 -14.97
CA SER A 6 58.22 -21.78 -13.96
C SER A 6 59.01 -20.99 -12.87
N VAL A 7 60.13 -21.53 -12.38
CA VAL A 7 60.97 -20.86 -11.38
C VAL A 7 61.58 -19.58 -11.94
N MET A 8 62.02 -19.59 -13.19
CA MET A 8 62.53 -18.40 -13.85
C MET A 8 61.46 -17.31 -14.07
N ALA A 9 60.23 -17.74 -14.42
CA ALA A 9 59.11 -16.83 -14.56
C ALA A 9 58.73 -16.20 -13.22
N GLU A 10 58.76 -16.98 -12.13
CA GLU A 10 58.51 -16.49 -10.76
C GLU A 10 59.59 -15.52 -10.27
N LEU A 11 60.86 -15.80 -10.59
CA LEU A 11 62.00 -14.88 -10.31
C LEU A 11 61.85 -13.53 -11.05
N LEU A 12 61.50 -13.58 -12.32
CA LEU A 12 61.28 -12.37 -13.13
C LEU A 12 60.08 -11.58 -12.60
N SER A 13 58.98 -12.26 -12.23
CA SER A 13 57.81 -11.59 -11.66
C SER A 13 58.11 -10.96 -10.30
N SER A 14 59.01 -11.54 -9.48
CA SER A 14 59.38 -11.02 -8.18
C SER A 14 60.20 -9.72 -8.29
N LEU A 15 60.97 -9.54 -9.36
CA LEU A 15 61.76 -8.28 -9.63
C LEU A 15 60.82 -7.10 -9.95
N LEU A 16 59.60 -7.34 -10.40
CA LEU A 16 58.62 -6.32 -10.73
C LEU A 16 57.71 -5.94 -9.54
N LYS A 17 57.74 -6.73 -8.45
CA LYS A 17 56.92 -6.49 -7.25
C LYS A 17 57.53 -5.42 -6.34
N SER A 18 56.69 -4.57 -5.75
CA SER A 18 57.16 -3.61 -4.72
C SER A 18 57.71 -4.33 -3.48
N ARG A 19 58.65 -3.70 -2.75
CA ARG A 19 59.21 -4.24 -1.52
C ARG A 19 58.14 -4.60 -0.49
N THR A 20 57.07 -3.80 -0.41
CA THR A 20 55.95 -4.07 0.52
C THR A 20 55.12 -5.31 0.10
N ALA A 21 54.91 -5.52 -1.18
CA ALA A 21 54.23 -6.68 -1.70
C ALA A 21 55.01 -7.99 -1.41
N LEU A 22 56.34 -7.96 -1.61
CA LEU A 22 57.21 -9.10 -1.29
C LEU A 22 57.26 -9.42 0.20
N GLN A 23 57.25 -8.39 1.07
CA GLN A 23 57.16 -8.60 2.52
C GLN A 23 55.83 -9.23 2.91
N LEU A 24 54.71 -8.77 2.37
CA LEU A 24 53.39 -9.32 2.65
C LEU A 24 53.29 -10.76 2.18
N GLU A 25 53.82 -11.07 0.98
CA GLU A 25 53.85 -12.44 0.45
C GLU A 25 54.73 -13.36 1.36
N ASN A 26 55.88 -12.90 1.82
CA ASN A 26 56.72 -13.66 2.77
C ASN A 26 56.03 -13.92 4.08
N ILE A 27 55.32 -12.93 4.63
CA ILE A 27 54.50 -13.09 5.85
C ILE A 27 53.39 -14.11 5.65
N ALA A 28 52.68 -14.03 4.49
CA ALA A 28 51.63 -14.95 4.13
C ALA A 28 52.12 -16.39 4.03
N LEU A 29 53.26 -16.61 3.34
CA LEU A 29 53.86 -17.95 3.17
C LEU A 29 54.37 -18.48 4.53
N ARG A 30 55.04 -17.70 5.36
CA ARG A 30 55.44 -18.13 6.69
C ARG A 30 54.28 -18.48 7.59
N HIS A 31 53.17 -17.78 7.49
CA HIS A 31 51.95 -18.10 8.21
C HIS A 31 51.40 -19.47 7.73
N GLN A 32 51.34 -19.71 6.44
CA GLN A 32 50.86 -20.96 5.87
C GLN A 32 51.73 -22.15 6.35
N ILE A 33 53.06 -22.01 6.32
CA ILE A 33 54.01 -23.02 6.84
C ILE A 33 53.72 -23.31 8.32
N ARG A 34 53.50 -22.32 9.18
CA ARG A 34 53.15 -22.52 10.58
C ARG A 34 51.82 -23.28 10.73
N VAL A 35 50.81 -22.96 9.92
CA VAL A 35 49.54 -23.66 9.95
C VAL A 35 49.70 -25.11 9.55
N LEU A 36 50.49 -25.41 8.52
CA LEU A 36 50.80 -26.75 8.07
C LEU A 36 51.59 -27.54 9.13
N GLN A 37 52.59 -26.95 9.75
CA GLN A 37 53.38 -27.55 10.81
C GLN A 37 52.57 -27.92 12.07
N ARG A 38 51.59 -27.08 12.41
CA ARG A 38 50.64 -27.36 13.52
C ARG A 38 49.66 -28.49 13.16
N SER A 39 49.38 -28.65 11.89
CA SER A 39 48.37 -29.57 11.39
C SER A 39 48.98 -30.92 10.93
N ALA A 40 49.81 -31.54 11.79
CA ALA A 40 50.45 -32.80 11.54
C ALA A 40 49.49 -34.00 11.33
N LYS A 41 48.17 -33.81 11.45
CA LYS A 41 47.14 -34.84 11.26
C LYS A 41 46.30 -34.52 10.01
N LYS A 42 45.64 -35.54 9.41
CA LYS A 42 44.91 -35.57 8.15
C LYS A 42 43.95 -34.44 7.77
N ARG A 43 43.64 -33.47 8.68
CA ARG A 43 42.79 -32.30 8.39
C ARG A 43 43.45 -31.02 8.86
N LEU A 44 43.46 -30.00 8.00
CA LEU A 44 43.92 -28.66 8.32
C LEU A 44 43.07 -28.02 9.44
N ALA A 45 43.68 -27.77 10.59
CA ALA A 45 43.04 -27.11 11.72
C ALA A 45 43.35 -25.61 11.69
N LEU A 46 42.40 -24.82 11.18
CA LEU A 46 42.46 -23.32 11.14
C LEU A 46 41.85 -22.75 12.42
N HIS A 47 42.64 -22.02 13.19
CA HIS A 47 42.18 -21.27 14.36
C HIS A 47 41.50 -19.94 13.95
N ASN A 48 40.80 -19.33 14.87
CA ASN A 48 40.17 -18.03 14.62
C ASN A 48 41.18 -16.93 14.33
N SER A 49 42.38 -16.99 14.96
CA SER A 49 43.52 -16.11 14.66
C SER A 49 43.97 -16.19 13.20
N ASP A 50 44.02 -17.40 12.65
CA ASP A 50 44.40 -17.60 11.23
C ASP A 50 43.37 -17.01 10.28
N ARG A 51 42.11 -17.15 10.62
CA ARG A 51 41.00 -16.55 9.84
C ARG A 51 41.04 -15.03 9.87
N LEU A 52 41.25 -14.44 11.05
CA LEU A 52 41.38 -12.98 11.20
C LEU A 52 42.60 -12.44 10.47
N PHE A 53 43.75 -13.15 10.53
CA PHE A 53 44.94 -12.78 9.80
C PHE A 53 44.68 -12.70 8.28
N TRP A 54 44.08 -13.71 7.70
CA TRP A 54 43.75 -13.70 6.25
C TRP A 54 42.71 -12.68 5.87
N VAL A 55 41.70 -12.44 6.70
CA VAL A 55 40.72 -11.36 6.50
C VAL A 55 41.42 -10.00 6.55
N GLY A 56 42.31 -9.75 7.49
CA GLY A 56 43.08 -8.50 7.55
C GLY A 56 44.02 -8.32 6.36
N LEU A 57 44.74 -9.39 5.99
CA LEU A 57 45.63 -9.35 4.82
C LEU A 57 44.89 -9.08 3.51
N SER A 58 43.69 -9.62 3.36
CA SER A 58 42.84 -9.39 2.18
C SER A 58 42.37 -7.93 2.01
N GLN A 59 42.39 -7.13 3.07
CA GLN A 59 42.08 -5.71 3.02
C GLN A 59 43.29 -4.83 2.72
N LEU A 60 44.49 -5.32 3.07
CA LEU A 60 45.73 -4.53 2.96
C LEU A 60 46.48 -4.81 1.66
N TRP A 61 46.26 -5.95 1.03
CA TRP A 61 47.02 -6.38 -0.14
C TRP A 61 46.11 -6.93 -1.24
N SER A 62 46.14 -6.31 -2.42
CA SER A 62 45.26 -6.65 -3.55
C SER A 62 45.55 -8.04 -4.14
N GLU A 63 46.80 -8.48 -4.13
CA GLU A 63 47.23 -9.76 -4.73
C GLU A 63 47.25 -10.95 -3.77
N TRP A 64 46.62 -10.82 -2.57
CA TRP A 64 46.57 -11.86 -1.56
C TRP A 64 46.06 -13.22 -2.06
N ARG A 65 45.26 -13.19 -3.14
CA ARG A 65 44.65 -14.41 -3.72
C ARG A 65 45.70 -15.32 -4.35
N SER A 66 46.75 -14.77 -4.97
CA SER A 66 47.81 -15.52 -5.65
C SER A 66 48.72 -16.25 -4.66
N ALA A 67 48.92 -15.69 -3.47
CA ALA A 67 49.77 -16.28 -2.42
C ALA A 67 49.03 -17.31 -1.54
N LEU A 68 47.73 -17.48 -1.71
CA LEU A 68 46.91 -18.33 -0.86
C LEU A 68 46.83 -19.76 -1.41
N VAL A 69 47.45 -20.72 -0.69
CA VAL A 69 47.52 -22.13 -1.09
C VAL A 69 46.67 -23.03 -0.22
N ILE A 70 46.62 -22.76 1.10
CA ILE A 70 45.99 -23.66 2.08
C ILE A 70 44.45 -23.57 2.14
N VAL A 71 43.87 -22.49 1.64
CA VAL A 71 42.42 -22.22 1.65
C VAL A 71 42.02 -21.56 0.36
N LYS A 72 40.80 -21.82 -0.12
CA LYS A 72 40.27 -21.12 -1.30
C LYS A 72 39.96 -19.66 -0.97
N PRO A 73 40.23 -18.70 -1.87
CA PRO A 73 39.92 -17.29 -1.67
C PRO A 73 38.47 -17.01 -1.26
N ASP A 74 37.51 -17.74 -1.81
CA ASP A 74 36.09 -17.62 -1.46
C ASP A 74 35.80 -17.92 0.01
N THR A 75 36.60 -18.80 0.62
CA THR A 75 36.47 -19.11 2.05
C THR A 75 36.90 -17.92 2.92
N VAL A 76 37.93 -17.19 2.54
CA VAL A 76 38.34 -15.96 3.24
C VAL A 76 37.27 -14.89 3.12
N ILE A 77 36.70 -14.73 1.92
CA ILE A 77 35.60 -13.80 1.68
C ILE A 77 34.37 -14.18 2.53
N ALA A 78 34.06 -15.48 2.65
CA ALA A 78 32.97 -15.97 3.50
C ALA A 78 33.22 -15.66 4.99
N TRP A 79 34.47 -15.78 5.47
CA TRP A 79 34.84 -15.40 6.84
C TRP A 79 34.67 -13.90 7.08
N HIS A 80 35.12 -13.06 6.16
CA HIS A 80 34.90 -11.61 6.22
C HIS A 80 33.41 -11.27 6.30
N ARG A 81 32.58 -11.84 5.40
CA ARG A 81 31.11 -11.63 5.40
C ARG A 81 30.48 -12.06 6.71
N LYS A 82 30.92 -13.18 7.28
CA LYS A 82 30.40 -13.68 8.56
C LYS A 82 30.80 -12.74 9.71
N ALA A 83 32.08 -12.33 9.77
CA ALA A 83 32.56 -11.41 10.80
C ALA A 83 31.90 -10.04 10.69
N PHE A 84 31.73 -9.50 9.48
CA PHE A 84 31.02 -8.26 9.21
C PHE A 84 29.56 -8.33 9.70
N ARG A 85 28.86 -9.42 9.38
CA ARG A 85 27.49 -9.63 9.86
C ARG A 85 27.41 -9.67 11.38
N LEU A 86 28.31 -10.42 12.04
CA LEU A 86 28.36 -10.50 13.49
C LEU A 86 28.66 -9.15 14.15
N PHE A 87 29.63 -8.40 13.62
CA PHE A 87 29.96 -7.07 14.10
C PHE A 87 28.79 -6.10 14.02
N TRP A 88 28.11 -6.04 12.86
CA TRP A 88 26.95 -5.15 12.70
C TRP A 88 25.75 -5.60 13.51
N THR A 89 25.51 -6.90 13.65
CA THR A 89 24.47 -7.42 14.53
C THR A 89 24.74 -7.03 15.98
N TRP A 90 25.97 -7.20 16.44
CA TRP A 90 26.40 -6.77 17.79
C TRP A 90 26.25 -5.25 17.96
N LYS A 91 26.73 -4.47 17.02
CA LYS A 91 26.65 -2.99 17.06
C LYS A 91 25.20 -2.50 17.07
N VAL A 92 24.31 -3.12 16.29
CA VAL A 92 22.88 -2.78 16.26
C VAL A 92 22.20 -3.15 17.59
N GLN A 93 22.54 -4.30 18.16
CA GLN A 93 21.98 -4.73 19.45
C GLN A 93 22.42 -3.83 20.62
N HIS A 94 23.61 -3.23 20.54
CA HIS A 94 24.18 -2.35 21.57
C HIS A 94 24.04 -0.86 21.18
N GLY A 95 23.34 -0.54 20.08
CA GLY A 95 23.03 0.82 19.68
C GLY A 95 21.93 1.45 20.53
N LYS A 96 21.66 2.75 20.29
CA LYS A 96 20.52 3.45 20.92
C LYS A 96 19.22 2.69 20.61
N PRO A 97 18.29 2.56 21.57
CA PRO A 97 17.01 1.93 21.32
C PRO A 97 16.35 2.59 20.09
N GLY A 98 15.83 1.76 19.19
CA GLY A 98 15.14 2.22 17.98
C GLY A 98 13.87 2.99 18.34
N CYS A 99 13.07 3.30 17.33
CA CYS A 99 11.79 3.98 17.49
C CYS A 99 10.97 3.37 18.64
N PRO A 100 10.37 4.18 19.54
CA PRO A 100 9.62 3.69 20.68
C PRO A 100 8.56 2.68 20.26
N ALA A 101 8.39 1.64 21.04
CA ALA A 101 7.41 0.61 20.75
C ALA A 101 6.00 1.19 20.87
N ILE A 102 5.15 0.95 19.85
CA ILE A 102 3.74 1.34 19.91
C ILE A 102 3.08 0.67 21.11
N LEU A 103 2.26 1.42 21.84
CA LEU A 103 1.52 0.94 22.99
C LEU A 103 0.70 -0.30 22.66
N LEU A 104 0.62 -1.26 23.58
CA LEU A 104 -0.12 -2.51 23.38
C LEU A 104 -1.60 -2.27 23.07
N GLU A 105 -2.19 -1.27 23.71
CA GLU A 105 -3.58 -0.86 23.49
C GLU A 105 -3.83 -0.39 22.05
N VAL A 106 -2.93 0.42 21.50
CA VAL A 106 -3.01 0.89 20.11
C VAL A 106 -2.85 -0.28 19.14
N ARG A 107 -1.97 -1.24 19.42
CA ARG A 107 -1.84 -2.46 18.59
C ARG A 107 -3.12 -3.31 18.65
N ALA A 108 -3.72 -3.42 19.84
CA ALA A 108 -4.98 -4.14 20.02
C ALA A 108 -6.12 -3.46 19.26
N LEU A 109 -6.17 -2.12 19.30
CA LEU A 109 -7.14 -1.31 18.56
C LEU A 109 -7.00 -1.50 17.04
N ILE A 110 -5.78 -1.42 16.49
CA ILE A 110 -5.53 -1.67 15.06
C ILE A 110 -6.02 -3.07 14.66
N ARG A 111 -5.72 -4.09 15.46
CA ARG A 111 -6.16 -5.47 15.18
C ARG A 111 -7.67 -5.62 15.29
N ARG A 112 -8.32 -4.93 16.22
CA ARG A 112 -9.78 -4.89 16.36
C ARG A 112 -10.41 -4.24 15.12
N MET A 113 -9.98 -3.02 14.74
CA MET A 113 -10.44 -2.33 13.54
C MET A 113 -10.27 -3.18 12.27
N SER A 114 -9.12 -3.86 12.15
CA SER A 114 -8.85 -4.74 11.00
C SER A 114 -9.76 -5.98 10.97
N ARG A 115 -10.15 -6.54 12.12
CA ARG A 115 -11.05 -7.69 12.19
C ARG A 115 -12.52 -7.31 11.96
N GLU A 116 -12.96 -6.23 12.58
CA GLU A 116 -14.33 -5.72 12.46
C GLU A 116 -14.62 -5.15 11.06
N ASN A 117 -13.56 -4.74 10.33
CA ASN A 117 -13.66 -4.15 8.99
C ASN A 117 -12.69 -4.85 8.01
N PRO A 118 -13.01 -6.07 7.52
CA PRO A 118 -12.09 -6.85 6.67
C PRO A 118 -11.65 -6.17 5.38
N GLY A 119 -12.45 -5.23 4.85
CA GLY A 119 -12.15 -4.43 3.64
C GLY A 119 -11.23 -3.24 3.89
N TRP A 120 -10.85 -2.92 5.13
CA TRP A 120 -10.02 -1.76 5.43
C TRP A 120 -8.53 -2.04 5.26
N GLY A 121 -7.84 -1.18 4.50
CA GLY A 121 -6.38 -1.17 4.39
C GLY A 121 -5.71 -0.29 5.44
N ALA A 122 -4.37 -0.34 5.51
CA ALA A 122 -3.57 0.48 6.41
C ALA A 122 -3.87 1.99 6.32
N PRO A 123 -4.00 2.59 5.13
CA PRO A 123 -4.29 4.02 5.01
C PRO A 123 -5.61 4.43 5.66
N ARG A 124 -6.61 3.56 5.58
CA ARG A 124 -7.94 3.84 6.14
C ARG A 124 -7.93 3.75 7.66
N ILE A 125 -7.37 2.67 8.22
CA ILE A 125 -7.22 2.53 9.67
C ILE A 125 -6.34 3.63 10.26
N HIS A 126 -5.28 4.04 9.54
CA HIS A 126 -4.47 5.19 9.94
C HIS A 126 -5.31 6.49 10.00
N GLY A 127 -6.18 6.71 9.00
CA GLY A 127 -7.11 7.84 9.02
C GLY A 127 -8.03 7.85 10.24
N GLU A 128 -8.58 6.69 10.61
CA GLU A 128 -9.41 6.56 11.83
C GLU A 128 -8.61 6.83 13.10
N LEU A 129 -7.38 6.33 13.19
CA LEU A 129 -6.50 6.58 14.34
C LEU A 129 -6.18 8.08 14.50
N LEU A 130 -5.94 8.79 13.38
CA LEU A 130 -5.76 10.25 13.42
C LEU A 130 -7.01 10.98 13.94
N LYS A 131 -8.22 10.53 13.56
CA LYS A 131 -9.49 11.10 14.08
C LYS A 131 -9.69 10.82 15.58
N LEU A 132 -9.07 9.77 16.10
CA LEU A 132 -9.05 9.45 17.53
C LEU A 132 -7.89 10.13 18.29
N GLY A 133 -7.14 11.04 17.65
CA GLY A 133 -5.99 11.72 18.23
C GLY A 133 -4.77 10.84 18.44
N ILE A 134 -4.69 9.69 17.77
CA ILE A 134 -3.56 8.76 17.83
C ILE A 134 -2.68 8.99 16.61
N ASP A 135 -1.55 9.70 16.79
CA ASP A 135 -0.56 9.93 15.73
C ASP A 135 0.48 8.82 15.70
N ILE A 136 0.36 7.94 14.73
CA ILE A 136 1.33 6.86 14.43
C ILE A 136 1.51 6.75 12.91
N GLY A 137 2.72 6.45 12.47
CA GLY A 137 3.00 6.30 11.03
C GLY A 137 2.21 5.17 10.38
N GLU A 138 1.72 5.38 9.16
CA GLU A 138 0.98 4.39 8.36
C GLU A 138 1.74 3.07 8.17
N THR A 139 3.08 3.14 8.02
CA THR A 139 3.96 1.96 7.95
C THR A 139 3.89 1.12 9.21
N SER A 140 3.68 1.76 10.37
CA SER A 140 3.50 1.07 11.64
C SER A 140 2.15 0.37 11.70
N VAL A 141 1.07 1.01 11.21
CA VAL A 141 -0.26 0.40 11.08
C VAL A 141 -0.18 -0.83 10.17
N SER A 142 0.49 -0.72 9.02
CA SER A 142 0.61 -1.82 8.05
C SER A 142 1.29 -3.08 8.59
N LYS A 143 2.18 -2.96 9.59
CA LYS A 143 2.83 -4.10 10.27
C LYS A 143 1.86 -4.97 11.06
N TYR A 144 0.73 -4.40 11.51
CA TYR A 144 -0.27 -5.10 12.32
C TYR A 144 -1.51 -5.52 11.55
N LEU A 145 -1.51 -5.29 10.22
CA LEU A 145 -2.59 -5.63 9.30
C LEU A 145 -2.30 -6.86 8.44
N VAL A 146 -3.35 -7.52 7.99
CA VAL A 146 -3.27 -8.59 6.96
C VAL A 146 -3.24 -7.96 5.56
N ARG A 147 -2.23 -8.29 4.74
CA ARG A 147 -1.83 -7.61 3.49
C ARG A 147 -2.76 -7.78 2.28
N ARG A 148 -2.89 -6.75 1.40
CA ARG A 148 -3.39 -6.84 0.01
C ARG A 148 -2.77 -5.82 -0.99
N ARG A 149 -2.98 -6.00 -2.33
CA ARG A 149 -2.17 -5.49 -3.47
C ARG A 149 -2.50 -4.09 -4.09
N LYS A 150 -1.68 -3.60 -5.03
CA LYS A 150 -1.40 -2.20 -5.52
C LYS A 150 -2.33 -1.54 -6.57
N PRO A 151 -2.26 -0.21 -6.81
CA PRO A 151 -3.12 0.61 -7.68
C PRO A 151 -2.47 1.25 -8.95
N PRO A 152 -3.23 1.87 -9.88
CA PRO A 152 -2.83 2.31 -11.23
C PRO A 152 -2.49 3.81 -11.48
N SER A 153 -2.16 4.22 -12.74
CA SER A 153 -1.37 5.40 -13.18
C SER A 153 -2.06 6.74 -13.60
N GLN A 154 -1.34 7.76 -14.18
CA GLN A 154 -1.29 9.19 -13.78
C GLN A 154 -1.84 10.30 -14.71
N ILE A 155 -2.18 10.13 -15.99
CA ILE A 155 -2.36 11.25 -16.97
C ILE A 155 -3.69 12.01 -16.85
N TRP A 156 -4.78 11.35 -16.48
CA TRP A 156 -6.11 11.95 -16.27
C TRP A 156 -6.20 12.89 -15.05
N ARG A 157 -5.17 12.90 -14.25
CA ARG A 157 -5.10 13.58 -12.94
C ARG A 157 -5.22 15.10 -13.03
N THR A 158 -4.56 15.72 -14.00
CA THR A 158 -4.50 17.18 -14.13
C THR A 158 -5.85 17.78 -14.53
N PHE A 159 -6.57 17.13 -15.45
CA PHE A 159 -7.91 17.56 -15.85
C PHE A 159 -8.90 17.50 -14.68
N LEU A 160 -8.89 16.40 -13.94
CA LEU A 160 -9.76 16.23 -12.78
C LEU A 160 -9.46 17.27 -11.69
N GLN A 161 -8.18 17.59 -11.42
CA GLN A 161 -7.81 18.57 -10.40
C GLN A 161 -8.37 19.96 -10.68
N ASN A 162 -8.41 20.37 -11.94
CA ASN A 162 -8.90 21.69 -12.35
C ASN A 162 -10.43 21.83 -12.31
N HIS A 163 -11.18 20.71 -12.32
CA HIS A 163 -12.64 20.71 -12.45
C HIS A 163 -13.36 19.89 -11.37
N LEU A 164 -12.65 19.40 -10.34
CA LEU A 164 -13.21 18.55 -9.29
C LEU A 164 -14.45 19.13 -8.62
N GLN A 165 -14.46 20.45 -8.38
CA GLN A 165 -15.56 21.15 -7.68
C GLN A 165 -16.85 21.24 -8.51
N SER A 166 -16.74 21.19 -9.82
CA SER A 166 -17.86 21.38 -10.74
C SER A 166 -18.17 20.13 -11.58
N LEU A 167 -17.54 19.00 -11.25
CA LEU A 167 -17.68 17.75 -11.99
C LEU A 167 -18.46 16.71 -11.18
N VAL A 168 -19.47 16.17 -11.83
CA VAL A 168 -20.27 15.04 -11.31
C VAL A 168 -20.19 13.87 -12.28
N SER A 169 -20.16 12.67 -11.76
CA SER A 169 -20.29 11.44 -12.56
C SER A 169 -21.59 10.75 -12.26
N VAL A 170 -22.21 10.18 -13.32
CA VAL A 170 -23.36 9.30 -13.20
C VAL A 170 -23.05 7.94 -13.80
N ASP A 171 -23.59 6.92 -13.19
CA ASP A 171 -23.44 5.54 -13.67
C ASP A 171 -24.57 4.65 -13.17
N PHE A 172 -24.76 3.51 -13.83
CA PHE A 172 -25.66 2.46 -13.40
C PHE A 172 -24.88 1.22 -12.97
N PHE A 173 -25.43 0.53 -11.99
CA PHE A 173 -25.02 -0.85 -11.72
C PHE A 173 -26.23 -1.70 -11.37
N THR A 174 -26.10 -3.01 -11.59
CA THR A 174 -27.18 -3.98 -11.37
C THR A 174 -26.99 -4.75 -10.09
N VAL A 175 -28.11 -5.09 -9.44
CA VAL A 175 -28.18 -5.95 -8.25
C VAL A 175 -29.27 -6.99 -8.48
N HIS A 176 -28.95 -8.25 -8.26
CA HIS A 176 -29.92 -9.34 -8.36
C HIS A 176 -30.62 -9.55 -7.02
N THR A 177 -31.94 -9.71 -7.06
CA THR A 177 -32.71 -10.11 -5.89
C THR A 177 -32.69 -11.63 -5.71
N ILE A 178 -33.10 -12.11 -4.54
CA ILE A 178 -33.25 -13.55 -4.27
C ILE A 178 -34.22 -14.26 -5.25
N HIS A 179 -35.13 -13.51 -5.84
CA HIS A 179 -36.06 -13.99 -6.87
C HIS A 179 -35.54 -13.81 -8.29
N PHE A 180 -34.24 -13.62 -8.47
CA PHE A 180 -33.56 -13.39 -9.75
C PHE A 180 -34.04 -12.17 -10.54
N GLN A 181 -34.80 -11.27 -9.93
CA GLN A 181 -35.15 -9.99 -10.53
C GLN A 181 -33.92 -9.09 -10.56
N VAL A 182 -33.66 -8.42 -11.68
CA VAL A 182 -32.56 -7.45 -11.84
C VAL A 182 -33.07 -6.06 -11.44
N LEU A 183 -32.42 -5.46 -10.45
CA LEU A 183 -32.63 -4.09 -10.06
C LEU A 183 -31.48 -3.23 -10.57
N TYR A 184 -31.79 -2.06 -11.07
CA TYR A 184 -30.84 -1.06 -11.55
C TYR A 184 -30.72 0.03 -10.49
N VAL A 185 -29.48 0.37 -10.17
CA VAL A 185 -29.16 1.48 -9.26
C VAL A 185 -28.54 2.59 -10.06
N PHE A 186 -29.22 3.72 -10.16
CA PHE A 186 -28.67 4.97 -10.65
C PHE A 186 -27.88 5.65 -9.57
N LEU A 187 -26.66 6.10 -9.84
CA LEU A 187 -25.76 6.69 -8.88
C LEU A 187 -25.20 8.00 -9.39
N VAL A 188 -25.24 9.04 -8.57
CA VAL A 188 -24.71 10.38 -8.84
C VAL A 188 -23.63 10.71 -7.83
N LEU A 189 -22.40 10.90 -8.30
CA LEU A 189 -21.22 11.17 -7.50
C LEU A 189 -20.63 12.54 -7.79
N ALA A 190 -20.57 13.45 -6.81
CA ALA A 190 -19.78 14.67 -6.91
C ALA A 190 -18.30 14.36 -6.65
N HIS A 191 -17.43 14.85 -7.53
CA HIS A 191 -16.00 14.55 -7.45
C HIS A 191 -15.28 15.30 -6.34
N GLU A 192 -15.73 16.51 -5.99
CA GLU A 192 -15.09 17.40 -5.03
C GLU A 192 -14.69 16.69 -3.74
N ARG A 193 -15.64 16.24 -2.98
CA ARG A 193 -15.41 15.46 -1.76
C ARG A 193 -15.83 14.01 -1.89
N ARG A 194 -15.98 13.53 -3.14
CA ARG A 194 -16.45 12.16 -3.45
C ARG A 194 -17.82 11.86 -2.81
N ARG A 195 -18.67 12.87 -2.76
CA ARG A 195 -19.97 12.77 -2.10
C ARG A 195 -20.98 12.09 -3.02
N ILE A 196 -21.70 11.11 -2.52
CA ILE A 196 -22.89 10.56 -3.17
C ILE A 196 -23.96 11.65 -3.09
N VAL A 197 -24.28 12.27 -4.23
CA VAL A 197 -25.31 13.32 -4.31
C VAL A 197 -26.70 12.71 -4.29
N HIS A 198 -26.87 11.65 -5.08
CA HIS A 198 -28.15 10.98 -5.23
C HIS A 198 -27.93 9.51 -5.61
N PHE A 199 -28.86 8.66 -5.22
CA PHE A 199 -29.00 7.33 -5.78
C PHE A 199 -30.49 6.96 -5.84
N ALA A 200 -30.85 6.19 -6.86
CA ALA A 200 -32.22 5.69 -7.02
C ALA A 200 -32.21 4.24 -7.53
N VAL A 201 -33.23 3.49 -7.16
CA VAL A 201 -33.38 2.08 -7.49
C VAL A 201 -34.63 1.91 -8.34
N THR A 202 -34.56 1.10 -9.40
CA THR A 202 -35.71 0.74 -10.22
C THR A 202 -35.50 -0.62 -10.89
N ALA A 203 -36.59 -1.31 -11.18
CA ALA A 203 -36.56 -2.49 -12.06
C ALA A 203 -36.57 -2.12 -13.56
N ASN A 204 -37.04 -0.92 -13.92
CA ASN A 204 -37.21 -0.47 -15.28
C ASN A 204 -36.58 0.90 -15.53
N PRO A 205 -35.28 0.97 -15.83
CA PRO A 205 -34.58 2.22 -16.06
C PRO A 205 -34.94 2.77 -17.47
N THR A 206 -35.78 3.79 -17.53
CA THR A 206 -36.07 4.53 -18.75
C THR A 206 -35.29 5.83 -18.80
N ALA A 207 -35.09 6.40 -20.00
CA ALA A 207 -34.43 7.70 -20.16
C ALA A 207 -35.19 8.82 -19.44
N GLU A 208 -36.50 8.79 -19.48
CA GLU A 208 -37.37 9.73 -18.77
C GLU A 208 -37.22 9.62 -17.25
N TRP A 209 -37.26 8.38 -16.72
CA TRP A 209 -37.01 8.14 -15.29
C TRP A 209 -35.62 8.65 -14.88
N THR A 210 -34.58 8.35 -15.67
CA THR A 210 -33.21 8.78 -15.40
C THR A 210 -33.09 10.30 -15.43
N ALA A 211 -33.75 10.98 -16.37
CA ALA A 211 -33.84 12.43 -16.45
C ALA A 211 -34.53 13.03 -15.22
N HIS A 212 -35.58 12.38 -14.71
CA HIS A 212 -36.26 12.78 -13.48
C HIS A 212 -35.33 12.63 -12.27
N GLN A 213 -34.62 11.51 -12.16
CA GLN A 213 -33.65 11.32 -11.06
C GLN A 213 -32.52 12.35 -11.06
N LEU A 214 -32.09 12.81 -12.23
CA LEU A 214 -31.09 13.87 -12.31
C LEU A 214 -31.64 15.22 -11.81
N ARG A 215 -32.91 15.53 -12.07
CA ARG A 215 -33.56 16.74 -11.52
C ARG A 215 -33.66 16.68 -9.99
N GLU A 216 -34.00 15.51 -9.45
CA GLU A 216 -34.05 15.31 -7.99
C GLU A 216 -32.66 15.42 -7.35
N ALA A 217 -31.61 14.98 -8.05
CA ALA A 217 -30.22 15.11 -7.58
C ALA A 217 -29.76 16.56 -7.47
N PHE A 218 -30.28 17.45 -8.33
CA PHE A 218 -29.87 18.86 -8.42
C PHE A 218 -31.09 19.78 -8.48
N PRO A 219 -31.78 19.96 -7.35
CA PRO A 219 -32.86 20.93 -7.27
C PRO A 219 -32.30 22.35 -7.37
N TRP A 220 -33.06 23.19 -8.10
CA TRP A 220 -32.78 24.62 -8.27
C TRP A 220 -31.39 24.90 -8.90
N GLU A 221 -30.65 25.86 -8.42
CA GLU A 221 -29.37 26.34 -8.97
C GLU A 221 -28.15 25.50 -8.56
N THR A 222 -28.35 24.28 -8.06
CA THR A 222 -27.26 23.41 -7.59
C THR A 222 -26.64 22.55 -8.71
N ALA A 223 -27.03 22.76 -9.96
CA ALA A 223 -26.56 21.98 -11.10
C ALA A 223 -25.04 22.11 -11.30
N PRO A 224 -24.33 20.98 -11.53
CA PRO A 224 -22.89 20.99 -11.80
C PRO A 224 -22.60 21.55 -13.19
N ARG A 225 -21.41 22.09 -13.40
CA ARG A 225 -20.99 22.55 -14.73
C ARG A 225 -20.78 21.40 -15.70
N TYR A 226 -20.25 20.27 -15.21
CA TYR A 226 -19.88 19.10 -16.02
C TYR A 226 -20.51 17.82 -15.47
N LEU A 227 -21.05 17.01 -16.38
CA LEU A 227 -21.59 15.67 -16.11
C LEU A 227 -20.81 14.62 -16.91
N LEU A 228 -20.07 13.77 -16.23
CA LEU A 228 -19.34 12.65 -16.82
C LEU A 228 -20.23 11.40 -16.82
N ARG A 229 -20.44 10.79 -17.98
CA ARG A 229 -21.19 9.55 -18.17
C ARG A 229 -20.58 8.65 -19.22
N ASP A 230 -21.03 7.43 -19.29
CA ASP A 230 -20.71 6.54 -20.39
C ASP A 230 -21.64 6.76 -21.61
N ARG A 231 -21.55 5.84 -22.55
CA ARG A 231 -22.34 5.85 -23.80
C ARG A 231 -23.48 4.84 -23.76
N ASP A 232 -23.95 4.46 -22.58
CA ASP A 232 -25.06 3.53 -22.44
C ASP A 232 -26.34 4.14 -23.04
N ARG A 233 -27.18 3.28 -23.67
CA ARG A 233 -28.44 3.65 -24.28
C ARG A 233 -29.49 4.13 -23.30
N ILE A 234 -29.34 3.82 -22.01
CA ILE A 234 -30.20 4.33 -20.94
C ILE A 234 -30.15 5.87 -20.87
N PHE A 235 -29.06 6.49 -21.33
CA PHE A 235 -28.88 7.94 -21.43
C PHE A 235 -29.28 8.46 -22.82
N ASP A 236 -30.49 8.15 -23.25
CA ASP A 236 -31.03 8.54 -24.56
C ASP A 236 -31.50 10.01 -24.60
N HIS A 237 -32.21 10.39 -25.66
CA HIS A 237 -32.60 11.76 -26.01
C HIS A 237 -33.21 12.54 -24.84
N ASP A 238 -34.12 11.96 -24.08
CA ASP A 238 -34.83 12.64 -22.99
C ASP A 238 -33.83 13.03 -21.87
N PHE A 239 -32.91 12.14 -21.54
CA PHE A 239 -31.83 12.46 -20.58
C PHE A 239 -30.91 13.56 -21.12
N VAL A 240 -30.52 13.48 -22.41
CA VAL A 240 -29.63 14.47 -23.01
C VAL A 240 -30.30 15.85 -23.07
N ASN A 241 -31.57 15.90 -23.40
CA ASN A 241 -32.35 17.15 -23.42
C ASN A 241 -32.49 17.75 -22.03
N GLN A 242 -32.76 16.92 -21.04
CA GLN A 242 -32.81 17.36 -19.63
C GLN A 242 -31.50 17.95 -19.16
N VAL A 243 -30.38 17.26 -19.39
CA VAL A 243 -29.03 17.74 -19.00
C VAL A 243 -28.72 19.08 -19.68
N LYS A 244 -29.10 19.24 -20.98
CA LYS A 244 -28.93 20.48 -21.72
C LYS A 244 -29.83 21.60 -21.16
N ALA A 245 -31.08 21.31 -20.82
CA ALA A 245 -32.02 22.27 -20.22
C ALA A 245 -31.54 22.77 -18.85
N MET A 246 -30.79 21.92 -18.08
CA MET A 246 -30.15 22.29 -16.81
C MET A 246 -28.84 23.08 -17.00
N GLY A 247 -28.43 23.39 -18.22
CA GLY A 247 -27.18 24.10 -18.51
C GLY A 247 -25.91 23.29 -18.27
N ILE A 248 -26.04 21.98 -18.11
CA ILE A 248 -24.91 21.08 -17.77
C ILE A 248 -24.20 20.62 -19.06
N GLN A 249 -22.89 20.74 -19.08
CA GLN A 249 -22.06 20.24 -20.19
C GLN A 249 -21.75 18.75 -20.00
N GLN A 250 -22.19 17.92 -20.93
CA GLN A 250 -21.92 16.47 -20.88
C GLN A 250 -20.50 16.15 -21.34
N LEU A 251 -19.83 15.30 -20.56
CA LEU A 251 -18.54 14.69 -20.88
C LEU A 251 -18.76 13.19 -21.10
N LEU A 252 -18.61 12.74 -22.35
CA LEU A 252 -18.72 11.32 -22.68
C LEU A 252 -17.36 10.65 -22.50
N SER A 253 -17.31 9.56 -21.72
CA SER A 253 -16.09 8.77 -21.59
C SER A 253 -15.66 8.22 -22.96
N ALA A 254 -14.35 8.27 -23.24
CA ALA A 254 -13.80 7.68 -24.44
C ALA A 254 -13.95 6.15 -24.43
N PRO A 255 -14.17 5.50 -25.57
CA PRO A 255 -14.22 4.04 -25.64
C PRO A 255 -12.95 3.42 -25.07
N ARG A 256 -13.08 2.32 -24.32
CA ARG A 256 -11.98 1.59 -23.68
C ARG A 256 -11.12 2.43 -22.70
N SER A 257 -11.71 3.44 -22.08
CA SER A 257 -11.01 4.36 -21.16
C SER A 257 -11.63 4.34 -19.75
N PRO A 258 -11.61 3.20 -19.02
CA PRO A 258 -12.23 3.08 -17.70
C PRO A 258 -11.65 4.05 -16.67
N TRP A 259 -10.37 4.46 -16.83
CA TRP A 259 -9.75 5.43 -15.94
C TRP A 259 -10.44 6.80 -15.90
N GLN A 260 -11.22 7.14 -16.91
CA GLN A 260 -11.98 8.40 -16.93
C GLN A 260 -13.13 8.39 -15.92
N ARG A 261 -13.70 7.22 -15.63
CA ARG A 261 -14.78 7.02 -14.67
C ARG A 261 -14.31 6.37 -13.37
N ALA A 262 -13.01 6.34 -13.12
CA ALA A 262 -12.40 5.63 -12.00
C ALA A 262 -13.00 5.98 -10.62
N TYR A 263 -13.52 7.19 -10.42
CA TYR A 263 -14.12 7.57 -9.13
C TYR A 263 -15.44 6.88 -8.89
N ILE A 264 -16.37 6.91 -9.86
CA ILE A 264 -17.67 6.29 -9.72
C ILE A 264 -17.57 4.75 -9.75
N GLU A 265 -16.73 4.19 -10.62
CA GLU A 265 -16.45 2.74 -10.66
C GLU A 265 -15.87 2.23 -9.33
N ARG A 266 -14.96 3.02 -8.72
CA ARG A 266 -14.42 2.70 -7.39
C ARG A 266 -15.49 2.75 -6.32
N LEU A 267 -16.42 3.74 -6.38
CA LEU A 267 -17.53 3.83 -5.45
C LEU A 267 -18.45 2.61 -5.61
N ILE A 268 -18.85 2.26 -6.84
CA ILE A 268 -19.66 1.06 -7.11
C ILE A 268 -18.96 -0.20 -6.57
N GLY A 269 -17.65 -0.34 -6.84
CA GLY A 269 -16.86 -1.44 -6.31
C GLY A 269 -16.77 -1.46 -4.77
N SER A 270 -16.80 -0.29 -4.11
CA SER A 270 -16.87 -0.20 -2.65
C SER A 270 -18.24 -0.58 -2.13
N ILE A 271 -19.33 -0.07 -2.74
CA ILE A 271 -20.71 -0.44 -2.41
C ILE A 271 -20.90 -1.96 -2.48
N ARG A 272 -20.40 -2.61 -3.54
CA ARG A 272 -20.48 -4.07 -3.68
C ARG A 272 -19.75 -4.76 -2.55
N ARG A 273 -18.44 -4.57 -2.43
CA ARG A 273 -17.58 -5.29 -1.48
C ARG A 273 -17.84 -4.98 -0.01
N GLU A 274 -18.27 -3.77 0.29
CA GLU A 274 -18.41 -3.30 1.67
C GLU A 274 -19.86 -3.35 2.16
N CYS A 275 -20.84 -3.59 1.26
CA CYS A 275 -22.25 -3.64 1.60
C CYS A 275 -22.96 -4.81 0.91
N LEU A 276 -23.12 -4.79 -0.42
CA LEU A 276 -24.04 -5.69 -1.12
C LEU A 276 -23.61 -7.16 -1.10
N ASP A 277 -22.31 -7.45 -1.10
CA ASP A 277 -21.81 -8.84 -1.04
C ASP A 277 -22.11 -9.52 0.32
N HIS A 278 -22.63 -8.76 1.29
CA HIS A 278 -22.94 -9.23 2.63
C HIS A 278 -24.44 -9.27 2.95
N PHE A 279 -25.31 -8.84 2.03
CA PHE A 279 -26.75 -8.79 2.23
C PHE A 279 -27.52 -9.54 1.14
N ILE A 280 -28.62 -10.16 1.56
CA ILE A 280 -29.59 -10.71 0.62
C ILE A 280 -30.61 -9.63 0.28
N VAL A 281 -30.72 -9.30 -1.00
CA VAL A 281 -31.66 -8.31 -1.51
C VAL A 281 -32.96 -9.00 -1.91
N PHE A 282 -34.08 -8.63 -1.28
CA PHE A 282 -35.40 -9.18 -1.56
C PHE A 282 -36.15 -8.37 -2.63
N ASN A 283 -36.08 -7.05 -2.54
CA ASN A 283 -36.82 -6.11 -3.41
C ASN A 283 -36.15 -4.72 -3.42
N GLU A 284 -36.71 -3.80 -4.20
CA GLU A 284 -36.23 -2.40 -4.30
C GLU A 284 -36.16 -1.70 -2.93
N ARG A 285 -37.18 -1.87 -2.10
CA ARG A 285 -37.24 -1.25 -0.76
C ARG A 285 -36.09 -1.71 0.14
N THR A 286 -35.81 -3.02 0.13
CA THR A 286 -34.70 -3.59 0.88
C THR A 286 -33.37 -3.06 0.39
N LEU A 287 -33.17 -3.03 -0.94
CA LEU A 287 -31.97 -2.50 -1.56
C LEU A 287 -31.77 -1.02 -1.22
N LYS A 288 -32.82 -0.20 -1.37
CA LYS A 288 -32.79 1.23 -1.03
C LYS A 288 -32.40 1.47 0.43
N ARG A 289 -32.95 0.66 1.37
CA ARG A 289 -32.59 0.74 2.80
C ARG A 289 -31.09 0.47 3.04
N HIS A 290 -30.55 -0.60 2.45
CA HIS A 290 -29.13 -0.92 2.60
C HIS A 290 -28.21 0.14 2.00
N LEU A 291 -28.56 0.64 0.81
CA LEU A 291 -27.81 1.71 0.16
C LEU A 291 -27.89 3.02 0.96
N SER A 292 -29.04 3.35 1.55
CA SER A 292 -29.17 4.54 2.42
C SER A 292 -28.28 4.43 3.66
N ALA A 293 -28.27 3.27 4.33
CA ALA A 293 -27.39 3.04 5.47
C ALA A 293 -25.90 3.11 5.07
N TYR A 294 -25.56 2.53 3.91
CA TYR A 294 -24.19 2.61 3.40
C TYR A 294 -23.79 4.04 3.01
N ALA A 295 -24.69 4.82 2.38
CA ALA A 295 -24.43 6.20 2.01
C ALA A 295 -24.18 7.09 3.25
N ALA A 296 -24.95 6.91 4.32
CA ALA A 296 -24.74 7.58 5.58
C ALA A 296 -23.35 7.27 6.17
N TYR A 297 -23.01 5.97 6.25
CA TYR A 297 -21.68 5.53 6.68
C TYR A 297 -20.57 6.07 5.76
N TYR A 298 -20.76 6.02 4.43
CA TYR A 298 -19.81 6.51 3.46
C TYR A 298 -19.50 8.00 3.64
N HIS A 299 -20.52 8.81 3.94
CA HIS A 299 -20.37 10.25 4.12
C HIS A 299 -19.75 10.61 5.47
N ALA A 300 -20.27 10.07 6.55
CA ALA A 300 -19.92 10.52 7.90
C ALA A 300 -18.76 9.75 8.55
N THR A 301 -18.48 8.52 8.09
CA THR A 301 -17.56 7.63 8.79
C THR A 301 -16.40 7.15 7.94
N ARG A 302 -16.68 6.82 6.67
CA ARG A 302 -15.69 6.19 5.80
C ARG A 302 -14.55 7.11 5.41
N THR A 303 -13.35 6.86 5.89
CA THR A 303 -12.16 7.65 5.54
C THR A 303 -11.65 7.35 4.12
N HIS A 304 -11.21 8.39 3.42
CA HIS A 304 -10.74 8.34 2.05
C HIS A 304 -9.30 8.82 1.92
N LEU A 305 -8.43 8.03 1.31
CA LEU A 305 -7.03 8.39 1.07
C LEU A 305 -6.88 9.71 0.30
N GLY A 306 -7.73 9.93 -0.70
CA GLY A 306 -7.68 11.15 -1.53
C GLY A 306 -8.33 12.37 -0.88
N LEU A 307 -8.89 12.25 0.32
CA LEU A 307 -9.38 13.36 1.15
C LEU A 307 -8.49 13.54 2.40
N GLN A 308 -7.21 13.25 2.29
CA GLN A 308 -6.26 13.30 3.41
C GLN A 308 -6.73 12.47 4.62
N LYS A 309 -7.33 11.31 4.34
CA LYS A 309 -7.90 10.37 5.32
C LYS A 309 -9.13 10.92 6.07
N ASP A 310 -9.77 11.93 5.52
CA ASP A 310 -11.05 12.43 6.00
C ASP A 310 -12.25 11.74 5.32
N CYS A 311 -13.45 11.99 5.82
CA CYS A 311 -14.72 11.58 5.23
C CYS A 311 -15.23 12.65 4.24
N PRO A 312 -16.18 12.32 3.34
CA PRO A 312 -16.90 13.33 2.55
C PRO A 312 -17.50 14.44 3.40
N GLU A 313 -18.10 14.11 4.53
CA GLU A 313 -18.46 15.04 5.60
C GLU A 313 -17.32 15.07 6.60
N THR A 314 -16.70 16.24 6.79
CA THR A 314 -15.51 16.39 7.62
C THR A 314 -15.76 15.96 9.06
N ARG A 315 -14.92 15.06 9.59
CA ARG A 315 -14.95 14.64 11.00
C ARG A 315 -13.89 15.38 11.80
N PRO A 316 -14.25 16.01 12.95
CA PRO A 316 -13.26 16.57 13.84
C PRO A 316 -12.37 15.50 14.47
N VAL A 317 -11.13 15.85 14.75
CA VAL A 317 -10.24 15.01 15.56
C VAL A 317 -10.70 15.06 17.01
N GLN A 318 -10.88 13.90 17.63
CA GLN A 318 -11.30 13.79 19.01
C GLN A 318 -10.08 13.73 19.93
N PRO A 319 -9.87 14.71 20.82
CA PRO A 319 -8.76 14.72 21.75
C PRO A 319 -8.89 13.58 22.80
N ILE A 320 -7.76 13.23 23.40
CA ILE A 320 -7.66 12.07 24.33
C ILE A 320 -8.55 12.28 25.56
N ASP A 321 -8.73 13.51 25.97
CA ASP A 321 -9.49 13.89 27.18
C ASP A 321 -11.01 13.61 27.07
N LEU A 322 -11.52 13.32 25.87
CA LEU A 322 -12.93 12.95 25.66
C LEU A 322 -13.30 11.55 26.16
N GLY A 323 -12.38 10.81 26.75
CA GLY A 323 -12.62 9.54 27.41
C GLY A 323 -12.28 8.29 26.60
N SER A 324 -12.97 7.17 26.91
CA SER A 324 -12.70 5.87 26.33
C SER A 324 -13.19 5.73 24.89
N ILE A 325 -12.54 4.87 24.11
CA ILE A 325 -12.91 4.59 22.72
C ILE A 325 -14.03 3.57 22.67
N VAL A 326 -15.17 3.96 22.11
CA VAL A 326 -16.34 3.13 21.92
C VAL A 326 -16.48 2.75 20.45
N SER A 327 -16.82 1.51 20.17
CA SER A 327 -17.14 0.97 18.84
C SER A 327 -18.64 1.03 18.63
N ILE A 328 -19.10 1.71 17.60
CA ILE A 328 -20.51 1.87 17.24
C ILE A 328 -20.76 1.13 15.92
N PRO A 329 -21.68 0.14 15.88
CA PRO A 329 -21.97 -0.59 14.67
C PRO A 329 -22.72 0.27 13.66
N GLU A 330 -22.33 0.17 12.39
CA GLU A 330 -22.95 0.83 11.23
C GLU A 330 -23.23 -0.19 10.13
N VAL A 331 -24.12 0.15 9.19
CA VAL A 331 -24.50 -0.70 8.05
C VAL A 331 -24.90 -2.12 8.52
N GLY A 332 -25.76 -2.20 9.53
CA GLY A 332 -26.21 -3.49 10.07
C GLY A 332 -25.10 -4.30 10.78
N GLY A 333 -24.08 -3.64 11.30
CA GLY A 333 -22.94 -4.28 11.97
C GLY A 333 -21.79 -4.69 11.07
N LEU A 334 -21.87 -4.44 9.75
CA LEU A 334 -20.78 -4.73 8.82
C LEU A 334 -19.57 -3.82 9.02
N HIS A 335 -19.80 -2.60 9.45
CA HIS A 335 -18.77 -1.61 9.74
C HIS A 335 -18.94 -1.04 11.13
N HIS A 336 -17.87 -0.46 11.64
CA HIS A 336 -17.89 0.15 12.96
C HIS A 336 -17.27 1.54 12.88
N ARG A 337 -17.94 2.49 13.53
CA ARG A 337 -17.42 3.81 13.83
C ARG A 337 -16.77 3.80 15.20
N TYR A 338 -15.67 4.50 15.33
CA TYR A 338 -14.96 4.62 16.59
C TYR A 338 -15.03 6.07 17.06
N GLU A 339 -15.45 6.27 18.30
CA GLU A 339 -15.56 7.58 18.95
C GLU A 339 -15.04 7.52 20.37
N ARG A 340 -14.57 8.66 20.86
CA ARG A 340 -14.32 8.83 22.29
C ARG A 340 -15.60 9.28 22.97
N ARG A 341 -15.90 8.68 24.11
CA ARG A 341 -17.03 9.03 24.96
C ARG A 341 -16.59 9.08 26.43
N VAL A 342 -17.09 10.05 27.13
CA VAL A 342 -16.99 10.10 28.59
C VAL A 342 -17.77 8.91 29.13
N ALA A 343 -17.19 8.17 30.08
CA ALA A 343 -17.83 7.01 30.71
C ALA A 343 -19.02 7.43 31.57
#